data_1a0fdb27703c11514d97388312f664c5
#
_entry.id   1a0fdb27703c11514d97388312f664c5
#
_cell.length_a   1.000
_cell.length_b   1.000
_cell.length_c   1.000
_cell.angle_alpha   90.00
_cell.angle_beta   90.00
_cell.angle_gamma   90.00
#
_symmetry.space_group_name_H-M   'P 1'
#
loop_
_entity.id
_entity.type
_entity.pdbx_description
1 polymer ?
#
loop_
_entity_poly.entity_id
_entity_poly.type
_entity_poly.pdbx_seq_one_letter_code
_entity_poly.pdbx_strand_id
1 'polypeptide(L)'
;LKKGMELIRVKKGMEKEQQRDTNTILLLETEEERIYLKVVDQKQTLTIEELQQIVSNIRDFLANTKSIEEKLKDWLTEILTNEKAIERIQIPNWVREAKGWHNGWFPVLFLKKEQGWEEKSFIDIIQSYIPGTLLPIPISQRSLLVLVSNEKLRLDQKDEVDEFAFGLYEMLQNEWHEEVKIGIHKPATSIEKLLKHSVQLIQDMSWIKWFYVDVKVFSPWNHFFERMIAKIPSEELKSFIPKQWMLTLDPEIEETIRVFLEENLNMSETARRLFIHRNTLQYRIDKVKQQTGLDVKQFHDAMTFKWLSLLKKRFGQIE
;
A
#
# COMPACT_ATOMS: atom_id res chain seq x y z
N LEU A 1 27.86 -14.03 -31.29
CA LEU A 1 29.06 -14.70 -30.84
C LEU A 1 29.94 -15.07 -32.05
N LYS A 2 31.28 -14.97 -31.92
CA LYS A 2 32.20 -15.44 -32.95
C LYS A 2 32.15 -16.98 -33.02
N LYS A 3 32.46 -17.55 -34.20
CA LYS A 3 32.53 -19.01 -34.42
C LYS A 3 33.52 -19.62 -33.41
N GLY A 4 33.11 -20.58 -32.59
CA GLY A 4 33.96 -21.17 -31.55
C GLY A 4 33.73 -20.65 -30.13
N MET A 5 32.61 -19.95 -29.87
CA MET A 5 32.20 -19.49 -28.55
C MET A 5 30.76 -19.89 -28.27
N GLU A 6 30.48 -20.32 -27.05
CA GLU A 6 29.15 -20.71 -26.59
C GLU A 6 28.78 -19.96 -25.30
N LEU A 7 27.52 -19.52 -25.21
CA LEU A 7 26.97 -19.04 -23.99
C LEU A 7 26.30 -20.18 -23.22
N ILE A 8 26.67 -20.32 -21.96
CA ILE A 8 26.13 -21.34 -21.08
C ILE A 8 25.36 -20.63 -19.94
N ARG A 9 24.10 -20.98 -19.78
CA ARG A 9 23.19 -20.46 -18.74
C ARG A 9 22.98 -21.54 -17.69
N VAL A 10 23.27 -21.26 -16.44
CA VAL A 10 23.20 -22.22 -15.32
C VAL A 10 22.41 -21.64 -14.20
N LYS A 11 21.38 -22.35 -13.73
CA LYS A 11 20.65 -21.96 -12.52
C LYS A 11 21.52 -22.11 -11.28
N LYS A 12 21.47 -21.16 -10.35
CA LYS A 12 22.14 -21.27 -9.06
C LYS A 12 21.69 -22.54 -8.33
N GLY A 13 22.65 -23.33 -7.88
CA GLY A 13 22.42 -24.64 -7.24
C GLY A 13 22.67 -25.87 -8.13
N MET A 14 22.82 -25.71 -9.46
CA MET A 14 23.16 -26.81 -10.40
C MET A 14 24.62 -26.77 -10.90
N GLU A 15 25.53 -26.17 -10.17
CA GLU A 15 26.86 -25.73 -10.62
C GLU A 15 27.93 -26.82 -10.63
N LYS A 16 27.64 -28.06 -10.29
CA LYS A 16 28.70 -29.06 -9.94
C LYS A 16 29.70 -29.45 -11.03
N GLU A 17 29.43 -29.20 -12.31
CA GLU A 17 30.32 -29.64 -13.41
C GLU A 17 31.04 -28.50 -14.17
N GLN A 18 30.57 -27.27 -14.11
CA GLN A 18 31.04 -26.20 -15.01
C GLN A 18 32.11 -25.28 -14.43
N GLN A 19 32.30 -25.27 -13.11
CA GLN A 19 33.37 -24.47 -12.46
C GLN A 19 34.79 -25.05 -12.66
N ARG A 20 34.95 -26.24 -13.22
CA ARG A 20 36.24 -26.90 -13.43
C ARG A 20 36.80 -26.76 -14.85
N ASP A 21 36.05 -26.16 -15.76
CA ASP A 21 36.48 -26.01 -17.14
C ASP A 21 37.29 -24.71 -17.29
N THR A 22 38.60 -24.83 -17.51
CA THR A 22 39.55 -23.71 -17.61
C THR A 22 39.25 -22.74 -18.75
N ASN A 23 38.32 -23.09 -19.64
CA ASN A 23 37.94 -22.30 -20.80
C ASN A 23 36.61 -21.55 -20.64
N THR A 24 36.10 -21.46 -19.43
CA THR A 24 34.85 -20.75 -19.13
C THR A 24 35.08 -19.47 -18.34
N ILE A 25 34.50 -18.37 -18.81
CA ILE A 25 34.56 -17.04 -18.17
C ILE A 25 33.16 -16.69 -17.69
N LEU A 26 33.03 -16.38 -16.41
CA LEU A 26 31.77 -15.83 -15.86
C LEU A 26 31.58 -14.41 -16.40
N LEU A 27 30.50 -14.18 -17.13
CA LEU A 27 30.17 -12.87 -17.71
C LEU A 27 29.18 -12.08 -16.86
N LEU A 28 28.21 -12.77 -16.30
CA LEU A 28 27.12 -12.13 -15.52
C LEU A 28 26.60 -13.10 -14.45
N GLU A 29 26.31 -12.55 -13.29
CA GLU A 29 25.62 -13.23 -12.20
C GLU A 29 24.36 -12.46 -11.83
N THR A 30 23.21 -13.15 -11.80
CA THR A 30 21.92 -12.65 -11.30
C THR A 30 21.54 -13.40 -10.03
N GLU A 31 20.41 -13.07 -9.39
CA GLU A 31 19.95 -13.80 -8.21
C GLU A 31 19.64 -15.28 -8.49
N GLU A 32 19.16 -15.61 -9.69
CA GLU A 32 18.72 -16.96 -10.06
C GLU A 32 19.69 -17.72 -10.95
N GLU A 33 20.52 -17.05 -11.74
CA GLU A 33 21.31 -17.67 -12.80
C GLU A 33 22.72 -17.06 -12.92
N ARG A 34 23.65 -17.89 -13.44
CA ARG A 34 24.98 -17.46 -13.88
C ARG A 34 25.14 -17.69 -15.38
N ILE A 35 25.68 -16.71 -16.08
CA ILE A 35 25.95 -16.78 -17.51
C ILE A 35 27.45 -16.83 -17.73
N TYR A 36 27.90 -17.89 -18.36
CA TYR A 36 29.27 -18.14 -18.66
C TYR A 36 29.50 -18.06 -20.17
N LEU A 37 30.68 -17.56 -20.58
CA LEU A 37 31.20 -17.69 -21.92
C LEU A 37 32.19 -18.85 -21.96
N LYS A 38 31.90 -19.87 -22.74
CA LYS A 38 32.81 -20.96 -23.02
C LYS A 38 33.54 -20.70 -24.33
N VAL A 39 34.88 -20.65 -24.27
CA VAL A 39 35.73 -20.53 -25.44
C VAL A 39 36.13 -21.93 -25.91
N VAL A 40 35.54 -22.37 -27.01
CA VAL A 40 35.75 -23.71 -27.55
C VAL A 40 37.05 -23.80 -28.38
N ASP A 41 37.43 -22.67 -29.02
CA ASP A 41 38.67 -22.60 -29.81
C ASP A 41 39.76 -21.82 -29.06
N GLN A 42 40.81 -22.53 -28.60
CA GLN A 42 41.90 -21.98 -27.79
C GLN A 42 42.81 -20.97 -28.56
N LYS A 43 42.62 -20.79 -29.87
CA LYS A 43 43.34 -19.79 -30.66
C LYS A 43 42.68 -18.40 -30.66
N GLN A 44 41.52 -18.27 -30.05
CA GLN A 44 40.81 -16.97 -29.98
C GLN A 44 41.09 -16.27 -28.65
N THR A 45 41.73 -15.12 -28.74
CA THR A 45 41.81 -14.16 -27.61
C THR A 45 40.75 -13.09 -27.79
N LEU A 46 40.02 -12.79 -26.73
CA LEU A 46 39.06 -11.67 -26.67
C LEU A 46 39.74 -10.46 -26.07
N THR A 47 39.55 -9.31 -26.69
CA THR A 47 39.93 -8.04 -26.09
C THR A 47 38.97 -7.64 -25.00
N ILE A 48 39.39 -6.76 -24.09
CA ILE A 48 38.53 -6.22 -23.03
C ILE A 48 37.29 -5.52 -23.61
N GLU A 49 37.47 -4.81 -24.73
CA GLU A 49 36.38 -4.12 -25.43
C GLU A 49 35.34 -5.10 -25.99
N GLU A 50 35.80 -6.21 -26.57
CA GLU A 50 34.89 -7.27 -27.07
C GLU A 50 34.12 -7.95 -25.94
N LEU A 51 34.75 -8.18 -24.79
CA LEU A 51 34.09 -8.70 -23.61
C LEU A 51 33.03 -7.71 -23.07
N GLN A 52 33.35 -6.44 -22.98
CA GLN A 52 32.43 -5.39 -22.57
C GLN A 52 31.23 -5.31 -23.51
N GLN A 53 31.44 -5.40 -24.82
CA GLN A 53 30.36 -5.42 -25.82
C GLN A 53 29.48 -6.66 -25.70
N ILE A 54 30.04 -7.83 -25.43
CA ILE A 54 29.31 -9.07 -25.21
C ILE A 54 28.46 -8.95 -23.93
N VAL A 55 29.03 -8.44 -22.85
CA VAL A 55 28.29 -8.22 -21.57
C VAL A 55 27.16 -7.22 -21.76
N SER A 56 27.39 -6.12 -22.50
CA SER A 56 26.36 -5.14 -22.83
C SER A 56 25.22 -5.80 -23.63
N ASN A 57 25.55 -6.52 -24.70
CA ASN A 57 24.58 -7.21 -25.53
C ASN A 57 23.78 -8.29 -24.75
N ILE A 58 24.42 -8.97 -23.79
CA ILE A 58 23.75 -9.95 -22.93
C ILE A 58 22.81 -9.21 -21.93
N ARG A 59 23.23 -8.10 -21.36
CA ARG A 59 22.36 -7.28 -20.50
C ARG A 59 21.14 -6.80 -21.26
N ASP A 60 21.33 -6.29 -22.48
CA ASP A 60 20.23 -5.84 -23.34
C ASP A 60 19.30 -6.99 -23.73
N PHE A 61 19.87 -8.16 -24.03
CA PHE A 61 19.11 -9.38 -24.30
C PHE A 61 18.32 -9.85 -23.07
N LEU A 62 18.91 -9.87 -21.89
CA LEU A 62 18.24 -10.22 -20.63
C LEU A 62 17.16 -9.20 -20.25
N ALA A 63 17.43 -7.90 -20.44
CA ALA A 63 16.43 -6.86 -20.27
C ALA A 63 15.24 -7.04 -21.23
N ASN A 64 15.49 -7.52 -22.45
CA ASN A 64 14.47 -7.87 -23.43
C ASN A 64 13.78 -9.22 -23.17
N THR A 65 14.38 -10.11 -22.37
CA THR A 65 13.82 -11.43 -21.99
C THR A 65 13.05 -11.40 -20.66
N LYS A 66 12.91 -10.22 -20.00
CA LYS A 66 12.02 -10.09 -18.85
C LYS A 66 10.64 -10.65 -19.20
N SER A 67 10.11 -11.47 -18.33
CA SER A 67 8.74 -11.96 -18.46
C SER A 67 7.75 -10.78 -18.59
N ILE A 68 6.60 -11.01 -19.19
CA ILE A 68 5.54 -9.98 -19.24
C ILE A 68 5.21 -9.49 -17.82
N GLU A 69 5.30 -10.38 -16.83
CA GLU A 69 5.05 -10.03 -15.43
C GLU A 69 6.10 -9.09 -14.85
N GLU A 70 7.39 -9.35 -15.09
CA GLU A 70 8.47 -8.46 -14.65
C GLU A 70 8.40 -7.10 -15.33
N LYS A 71 8.15 -7.07 -16.64
CA LYS A 71 7.93 -5.80 -17.37
C LYS A 71 6.75 -5.01 -16.82
N LEU A 72 5.67 -5.72 -16.47
CA LEU A 72 4.48 -5.12 -15.88
C LEU A 72 4.77 -4.57 -14.48
N LYS A 73 5.47 -5.33 -13.64
CA LYS A 73 5.89 -4.90 -12.30
C LYS A 73 6.77 -3.65 -12.37
N ASP A 74 7.77 -3.63 -13.24
CA ASP A 74 8.66 -2.48 -13.44
C ASP A 74 7.88 -1.25 -13.87
N TRP A 75 7.01 -1.38 -14.89
CA TRP A 75 6.19 -0.30 -15.39
C TRP A 75 5.24 0.25 -14.31
N LEU A 76 4.56 -0.62 -13.55
CA LEU A 76 3.68 -0.23 -12.45
C LEU A 76 4.46 0.47 -11.34
N THR A 77 5.65 -0.03 -11.00
CA THR A 77 6.52 0.58 -9.99
C THR A 77 6.91 2.00 -10.41
N GLU A 78 7.37 2.18 -11.65
CA GLU A 78 7.74 3.50 -12.18
C GLU A 78 6.57 4.49 -12.12
N ILE A 79 5.38 4.07 -12.54
CA ILE A 79 4.19 4.92 -12.56
C ILE A 79 3.71 5.25 -11.14
N LEU A 80 3.63 4.27 -10.26
CA LEU A 80 3.05 4.44 -8.93
C LEU A 80 3.99 5.13 -7.94
N THR A 81 5.30 5.13 -8.19
CA THR A 81 6.28 5.87 -7.39
C THR A 81 6.50 7.31 -7.88
N ASN A 82 6.05 7.64 -9.11
CA ASN A 82 6.19 8.97 -9.69
C ASN A 82 4.82 9.69 -9.76
N GLU A 83 4.51 10.47 -8.72
CA GLU A 83 3.22 11.19 -8.61
C GLU A 83 2.88 12.08 -9.81
N LYS A 84 3.88 12.68 -10.47
CA LYS A 84 3.68 13.57 -11.63
C LYS A 84 3.34 12.81 -12.92
N ALA A 85 3.67 11.54 -13.01
CA ALA A 85 3.40 10.73 -14.20
C ALA A 85 1.91 10.36 -14.34
N ILE A 86 1.17 10.37 -13.23
CA ILE A 86 -0.18 9.81 -13.13
C ILE A 86 -1.24 10.62 -13.88
N GLU A 87 -1.12 11.94 -13.92
CA GLU A 87 -2.12 12.82 -14.57
C GLU A 87 -2.13 12.73 -16.11
N ARG A 88 -1.07 12.18 -16.71
CA ARG A 88 -0.88 12.13 -18.18
C ARG A 88 -0.48 10.74 -18.71
N ILE A 89 -0.79 9.68 -17.94
CA ILE A 89 -0.37 8.32 -18.32
C ILE A 89 -1.03 7.87 -19.61
N GLN A 90 -0.21 7.63 -20.64
CA GLN A 90 -0.61 6.82 -21.78
C GLN A 90 -0.31 5.35 -21.44
N ILE A 91 -1.37 4.59 -21.15
CA ILE A 91 -1.25 3.17 -20.82
C ILE A 91 -0.97 2.40 -22.12
N PRO A 92 0.18 1.69 -22.22
CA PRO A 92 0.51 0.89 -23.39
C PRO A 92 -0.49 -0.25 -23.63
N ASN A 93 -0.74 -0.61 -24.88
CA ASN A 93 -1.67 -1.70 -25.21
C ASN A 93 -1.27 -3.04 -24.56
N TRP A 94 0.03 -3.36 -24.53
CA TRP A 94 0.52 -4.59 -23.89
C TRP A 94 0.18 -4.66 -22.39
N VAL A 95 0.11 -3.50 -21.70
CA VAL A 95 -0.32 -3.44 -20.30
C VAL A 95 -1.83 -3.72 -20.17
N ARG A 96 -2.64 -3.15 -21.07
CA ARG A 96 -4.10 -3.36 -21.09
C ARG A 96 -4.46 -4.84 -21.24
N GLU A 97 -3.65 -5.59 -21.95
CA GLU A 97 -3.88 -6.99 -22.29
C GLU A 97 -3.18 -7.99 -21.34
N ALA A 98 -2.24 -7.51 -20.50
CA ALA A 98 -1.28 -8.37 -19.79
C ALA A 98 -1.88 -9.33 -18.75
N LYS A 99 -3.01 -8.99 -18.08
CA LYS A 99 -3.45 -9.70 -16.86
C LYS A 99 -4.96 -9.99 -16.76
N GLY A 100 -5.71 -9.86 -17.82
CA GLY A 100 -7.16 -10.08 -17.72
C GLY A 100 -7.82 -9.19 -16.66
N TRP A 101 -7.57 -7.88 -16.72
CA TRP A 101 -8.05 -6.88 -15.76
C TRP A 101 -9.58 -6.90 -15.59
N HIS A 102 -10.31 -7.37 -16.60
CA HIS A 102 -11.77 -7.51 -16.59
C HIS A 102 -12.29 -8.47 -15.50
N ASN A 103 -11.47 -9.42 -15.04
CA ASN A 103 -11.83 -10.32 -13.95
C ASN A 103 -11.85 -9.64 -12.56
N GLY A 104 -11.48 -8.36 -12.53
CA GLY A 104 -11.39 -7.56 -11.31
C GLY A 104 -10.04 -7.72 -10.61
N TRP A 105 -9.47 -6.57 -10.24
CA TRP A 105 -8.26 -6.47 -9.45
C TRP A 105 -8.41 -5.35 -8.44
N PHE A 106 -7.82 -5.47 -7.25
CA PHE A 106 -7.84 -4.41 -6.27
C PHE A 106 -6.50 -4.22 -5.58
N PRO A 107 -6.16 -2.97 -5.20
CA PRO A 107 -4.93 -2.69 -4.49
C PRO A 107 -5.11 -2.91 -2.99
N VAL A 108 -4.10 -3.53 -2.39
CA VAL A 108 -3.89 -3.61 -0.94
C VAL A 108 -2.53 -2.99 -0.64
N LEU A 109 -2.51 -1.93 0.14
CA LEU A 109 -1.28 -1.23 0.54
C LEU A 109 -0.91 -1.61 1.97
N PHE A 110 0.26 -2.14 2.14
CA PHE A 110 0.84 -2.47 3.44
C PHE A 110 1.85 -1.39 3.84
N LEU A 111 1.70 -0.88 5.06
CA LEU A 111 2.64 0.07 5.65
C LEU A 111 3.23 -0.51 6.92
N LYS A 112 4.55 -0.46 7.06
CA LYS A 112 5.23 -0.84 8.29
C LYS A 112 6.05 0.31 8.88
N LYS A 113 6.34 0.22 10.17
CA LYS A 113 7.10 1.24 10.90
C LYS A 113 8.58 1.19 10.56
N GLU A 114 9.13 0.00 10.48
CA GLU A 114 10.53 -0.24 10.17
C GLU A 114 10.82 -0.20 8.68
N GLN A 115 12.08 -0.02 8.30
CA GLN A 115 12.49 0.03 6.90
C GLN A 115 12.87 -1.35 6.40
N GLY A 116 12.68 -1.56 5.10
CA GLY A 116 13.02 -2.81 4.42
C GLY A 116 11.90 -3.86 4.48
N TRP A 117 11.56 -4.44 3.34
CA TRP A 117 10.60 -5.55 3.22
C TRP A 117 11.36 -6.83 2.90
N GLU A 118 11.14 -7.86 3.70
CA GLU A 118 11.42 -9.23 3.28
C GLU A 118 10.30 -9.70 2.33
N GLU A 119 10.27 -9.08 1.13
CA GLU A 119 9.14 -9.17 0.19
C GLU A 119 8.71 -10.63 -0.03
N LYS A 120 9.65 -11.54 -0.25
CA LYS A 120 9.34 -12.94 -0.53
C LYS A 120 8.63 -13.60 0.65
N SER A 121 9.19 -13.52 1.86
CA SER A 121 8.61 -14.11 3.07
C SER A 121 7.23 -13.53 3.37
N PHE A 122 7.08 -12.20 3.21
CA PHE A 122 5.80 -11.53 3.42
C PHE A 122 4.75 -11.97 2.39
N ILE A 123 5.12 -12.07 1.11
CA ILE A 123 4.21 -12.53 0.04
C ILE A 123 3.81 -13.98 0.26
N ASP A 124 4.73 -14.85 0.68
CA ASP A 124 4.41 -16.26 0.98
C ASP A 124 3.35 -16.38 2.10
N ILE A 125 3.46 -15.53 3.14
CA ILE A 125 2.48 -15.48 4.24
C ILE A 125 1.11 -15.00 3.71
N ILE A 126 1.04 -13.87 3.03
CA ILE A 126 -0.26 -13.37 2.53
C ILE A 126 -0.85 -14.28 1.45
N GLN A 127 -0.03 -15.00 0.68
CA GLN A 127 -0.49 -15.97 -0.32
C GLN A 127 -1.21 -17.17 0.33
N SER A 128 -0.89 -17.53 1.58
CA SER A 128 -1.59 -18.57 2.31
C SER A 128 -3.05 -18.19 2.62
N TYR A 129 -3.32 -16.90 2.79
CA TYR A 129 -4.65 -16.35 3.08
C TYR A 129 -5.39 -15.93 1.81
N ILE A 130 -4.69 -15.40 0.81
CA ILE A 130 -5.29 -14.85 -0.41
C ILE A 130 -5.20 -15.87 -1.55
N PRO A 131 -6.31 -16.49 -1.96
CA PRO A 131 -6.32 -17.38 -3.10
C PRO A 131 -6.23 -16.60 -4.41
N GLY A 132 -5.28 -16.93 -5.28
CA GLY A 132 -5.18 -16.35 -6.61
C GLY A 132 -3.85 -15.65 -6.85
N THR A 133 -3.82 -14.78 -7.85
CA THR A 133 -2.61 -14.10 -8.29
C THR A 133 -2.39 -12.82 -7.47
N LEU A 134 -1.17 -12.66 -6.96
CA LEU A 134 -0.67 -11.46 -6.31
C LEU A 134 0.41 -10.82 -7.20
N LEU A 135 0.40 -9.50 -7.28
CA LEU A 135 1.45 -8.73 -7.96
C LEU A 135 2.00 -7.68 -6.97
N PRO A 136 3.11 -7.98 -6.29
CA PRO A 136 3.72 -7.06 -5.34
C PRO A 136 4.48 -5.95 -6.08
N ILE A 137 4.30 -4.71 -5.62
CA ILE A 137 4.88 -3.50 -6.19
C ILE A 137 5.48 -2.69 -5.03
N PRO A 138 6.80 -2.67 -4.87
CA PRO A 138 7.45 -1.86 -3.86
C PRO A 138 7.26 -0.37 -4.15
N ILE A 139 6.62 0.35 -3.23
CA ILE A 139 6.41 1.80 -3.35
C ILE A 139 7.52 2.57 -2.63
N SER A 140 7.91 2.08 -1.46
CA SER A 140 9.01 2.65 -0.68
C SER A 140 9.59 1.59 0.26
N GLN A 141 10.65 1.96 1.01
CA GLN A 141 11.21 1.07 2.04
C GLN A 141 10.22 0.70 3.16
N ARG A 142 9.10 1.44 3.30
CA ARG A 142 8.07 1.21 4.33
C ARG A 142 6.71 0.84 3.76
N SER A 143 6.55 0.85 2.45
CA SER A 143 5.25 0.61 1.81
C SER A 143 5.36 -0.36 0.64
N LEU A 144 4.54 -1.39 0.70
CA LEU A 144 4.38 -2.41 -0.34
C LEU A 144 2.93 -2.40 -0.81
N LEU A 145 2.72 -2.14 -2.09
CA LEU A 145 1.41 -2.30 -2.72
C LEU A 145 1.34 -3.69 -3.33
N VAL A 146 0.26 -4.40 -3.05
CA VAL A 146 -0.02 -5.69 -3.68
C VAL A 146 -1.31 -5.56 -4.47
N LEU A 147 -1.23 -5.77 -5.78
CA LEU A 147 -2.43 -5.91 -6.60
C LEU A 147 -2.92 -7.35 -6.48
N VAL A 148 -4.18 -7.50 -6.08
CA VAL A 148 -4.80 -8.79 -5.81
C VAL A 148 -5.85 -9.09 -6.88
N SER A 149 -5.78 -10.28 -7.48
CA SER A 149 -6.82 -10.76 -8.40
C SER A 149 -8.10 -11.10 -7.63
N ASN A 150 -9.22 -10.54 -8.08
CA ASN A 150 -10.55 -10.80 -7.49
C ASN A 150 -11.26 -12.03 -8.06
N GLU A 151 -10.65 -12.72 -9.01
CA GLU A 151 -11.27 -13.84 -9.73
C GLU A 151 -11.78 -14.95 -8.81
N LYS A 152 -10.99 -15.30 -7.78
CA LYS A 152 -11.35 -16.31 -6.79
C LYS A 152 -12.09 -15.77 -5.58
N LEU A 153 -11.77 -14.55 -5.15
CA LEU A 153 -12.34 -13.91 -3.96
C LEU A 153 -13.77 -13.41 -4.21
N ARG A 154 -14.02 -12.86 -5.41
CA ARG A 154 -15.33 -12.33 -5.85
C ARG A 154 -15.92 -11.28 -4.91
N LEU A 155 -15.05 -10.45 -4.32
CA LEU A 155 -15.49 -9.34 -3.49
C LEU A 155 -16.14 -8.27 -4.37
N ASP A 156 -17.34 -7.82 -4.01
CA ASP A 156 -18.08 -6.80 -4.77
C ASP A 156 -18.57 -5.67 -3.86
N GLN A 157 -19.11 -6.02 -2.70
CA GLN A 157 -19.65 -5.06 -1.75
C GLN A 157 -18.55 -4.50 -0.83
N LYS A 158 -18.77 -3.27 -0.33
CA LYS A 158 -17.82 -2.60 0.58
C LYS A 158 -17.60 -3.39 1.85
N ASP A 159 -18.66 -3.94 2.41
CA ASP A 159 -18.63 -4.69 3.67
C ASP A 159 -17.80 -5.98 3.51
N GLU A 160 -17.94 -6.68 2.38
CA GLU A 160 -17.12 -7.87 2.06
C GLU A 160 -15.62 -7.53 1.94
N VAL A 161 -15.31 -6.37 1.32
CA VAL A 161 -13.92 -5.88 1.20
C VAL A 161 -13.37 -5.49 2.58
N ASP A 162 -14.17 -4.86 3.43
CA ASP A 162 -13.78 -4.50 4.80
C ASP A 162 -13.56 -5.76 5.65
N GLU A 163 -14.47 -6.73 5.63
CA GLU A 163 -14.33 -8.02 6.34
C GLU A 163 -13.07 -8.76 5.89
N PHE A 164 -12.83 -8.83 4.59
CA PHE A 164 -11.61 -9.42 4.03
C PHE A 164 -10.35 -8.73 4.56
N ALA A 165 -10.33 -7.39 4.58
CA ALA A 165 -9.17 -6.62 5.04
C ALA A 165 -8.93 -6.79 6.55
N PHE A 166 -9.98 -6.87 7.37
CA PHE A 166 -9.86 -7.15 8.80
C PHE A 166 -9.36 -8.57 9.05
N GLY A 167 -9.87 -9.57 8.35
CA GLY A 167 -9.38 -10.94 8.43
C GLY A 167 -7.90 -11.07 8.03
N LEU A 168 -7.50 -10.38 6.96
CA LEU A 168 -6.10 -10.29 6.55
C LEU A 168 -5.22 -9.62 7.63
N TYR A 169 -5.72 -8.56 8.27
CA TYR A 169 -5.02 -7.90 9.37
C TYR A 169 -4.85 -8.85 10.57
N GLU A 170 -5.89 -9.54 10.99
CA GLU A 170 -5.84 -10.49 12.11
C GLU A 170 -4.87 -11.66 11.82
N MET A 171 -4.89 -12.17 10.59
CA MET A 171 -3.94 -13.19 10.16
C MET A 171 -2.49 -12.68 10.28
N LEU A 172 -2.21 -11.48 9.78
CA LEU A 172 -0.87 -10.89 9.86
C LEU A 172 -0.43 -10.62 11.29
N GLN A 173 -1.32 -10.27 12.21
CA GLN A 173 -0.96 -10.12 13.63
C GLN A 173 -0.47 -11.43 14.26
N ASN A 174 -0.89 -12.57 13.76
CA ASN A 174 -0.50 -13.89 14.26
C ASN A 174 0.77 -14.43 13.57
N GLU A 175 0.93 -14.18 12.27
CA GLU A 175 1.95 -14.83 11.44
C GLU A 175 3.15 -13.91 11.16
N TRP A 176 2.96 -12.58 11.23
CA TRP A 176 4.00 -11.59 10.95
C TRP A 176 4.40 -10.84 12.22
N HIS A 177 5.71 -10.78 12.51
CA HIS A 177 6.22 -10.26 13.78
C HIS A 177 6.28 -8.72 13.86
N GLU A 178 6.00 -8.02 12.77
CA GLU A 178 6.05 -6.55 12.73
C GLU A 178 4.63 -5.96 12.64
N GLU A 179 4.43 -4.77 13.23
CA GLU A 179 3.18 -4.04 13.09
C GLU A 179 3.00 -3.55 11.64
N VAL A 180 1.92 -4.01 11.01
CA VAL A 180 1.55 -3.64 9.64
C VAL A 180 0.20 -2.96 9.65
N LYS A 181 0.08 -1.82 8.96
CA LYS A 181 -1.20 -1.16 8.66
C LYS A 181 -1.62 -1.53 7.24
N ILE A 182 -2.91 -1.77 7.05
CA ILE A 182 -3.47 -2.18 5.76
C ILE A 182 -4.36 -1.07 5.21
N GLY A 183 -4.10 -0.67 3.96
CA GLY A 183 -5.04 0.10 3.15
C GLY A 183 -5.63 -0.79 2.07
N ILE A 184 -6.94 -0.72 1.82
CA ILE A 184 -7.60 -1.51 0.78
C ILE A 184 -8.54 -0.65 -0.04
N HIS A 185 -8.68 -0.95 -1.32
CA HIS A 185 -9.69 -0.34 -2.19
C HIS A 185 -10.54 -1.41 -2.86
N LYS A 186 -11.75 -1.05 -3.28
CA LYS A 186 -12.64 -1.96 -3.99
C LYS A 186 -12.08 -2.40 -5.34
N PRO A 187 -12.51 -3.57 -5.84
CA PRO A 187 -12.10 -4.09 -7.14
C PRO A 187 -12.39 -3.14 -8.30
N ALA A 188 -11.55 -3.20 -9.31
CA ALA A 188 -11.63 -2.48 -10.56
C ALA A 188 -11.51 -3.47 -11.73
N THR A 189 -12.32 -3.27 -12.78
CA THR A 189 -12.39 -4.15 -13.95
C THR A 189 -11.63 -3.60 -15.15
N SER A 190 -10.82 -2.54 -14.95
CA SER A 190 -9.90 -2.02 -15.95
C SER A 190 -8.63 -1.50 -15.29
N ILE A 191 -7.52 -1.51 -16.03
CA ILE A 191 -6.24 -1.02 -15.53
C ILE A 191 -6.28 0.47 -15.19
N GLU A 192 -7.03 1.28 -15.91
CA GLU A 192 -7.20 2.71 -15.64
C GLU A 192 -7.83 2.94 -14.26
N LYS A 193 -8.91 2.21 -13.96
CA LYS A 193 -9.55 2.26 -12.64
C LYS A 193 -8.64 1.74 -11.55
N LEU A 194 -7.92 0.64 -11.80
CA LEU A 194 -7.01 0.03 -10.84
C LEU A 194 -5.88 0.99 -10.47
N LEU A 195 -5.27 1.65 -11.46
CA LEU A 195 -4.25 2.68 -11.22
C LEU A 195 -4.82 3.84 -10.40
N LYS A 196 -6.01 4.34 -10.76
CA LYS A 196 -6.68 5.40 -10.01
C LYS A 196 -6.92 5.00 -8.55
N HIS A 197 -7.38 3.77 -8.29
CA HIS A 197 -7.59 3.24 -6.96
C HIS A 197 -6.27 3.10 -6.19
N SER A 198 -5.20 2.62 -6.85
CA SER A 198 -3.88 2.46 -6.25
C SER A 198 -3.28 3.80 -5.81
N VAL A 199 -3.29 4.77 -6.73
CA VAL A 199 -2.80 6.13 -6.45
C VAL A 199 -3.58 6.79 -5.33
N GLN A 200 -4.90 6.70 -5.39
CA GLN A 200 -5.76 7.23 -4.35
C GLN A 200 -5.42 6.61 -2.99
N LEU A 201 -5.24 5.29 -2.94
CA LEU A 201 -4.90 4.58 -1.72
C LEU A 201 -3.55 4.99 -1.15
N ILE A 202 -2.52 5.11 -2.00
CA ILE A 202 -1.18 5.58 -1.61
C ILE A 202 -1.26 6.99 -1.01
N GLN A 203 -1.96 7.91 -1.68
CA GLN A 203 -2.15 9.27 -1.19
C GLN A 203 -2.95 9.29 0.13
N ASP A 204 -4.07 8.57 0.18
CA ASP A 204 -4.93 8.54 1.36
C ASP A 204 -4.18 7.98 2.58
N MET A 205 -3.37 6.94 2.44
CA MET A 205 -2.57 6.36 3.52
C MET A 205 -1.43 7.29 3.98
N SER A 206 -0.99 8.23 3.17
CA SER A 206 0.06 9.19 3.55
C SER A 206 -0.41 10.20 4.60
N TRP A 207 -1.67 10.60 4.57
CA TRP A 207 -2.25 11.61 5.46
C TRP A 207 -3.17 11.06 6.55
N ILE A 208 -3.60 9.79 6.48
CA ILE A 208 -4.53 9.25 7.49
C ILE A 208 -3.98 9.32 8.92
N LYS A 209 -2.66 9.26 9.08
CA LYS A 209 -1.96 9.46 10.36
C LYS A 209 -2.24 10.81 11.02
N TRP A 210 -2.66 11.83 10.26
CA TRP A 210 -3.03 13.14 10.81
C TRP A 210 -4.31 13.07 11.66
N PHE A 211 -5.18 12.12 11.35
CA PHE A 211 -6.48 11.97 12.01
C PHE A 211 -6.47 10.84 13.04
N TYR A 212 -5.75 9.78 12.75
CA TYR A 212 -5.76 8.56 13.56
C TYR A 212 -4.36 7.97 13.68
N VAL A 213 -3.87 7.86 14.92
CA VAL A 213 -2.57 7.23 15.19
C VAL A 213 -2.68 5.71 14.99
N ASP A 214 -3.82 5.11 15.33
CA ASP A 214 -4.00 3.66 15.44
C ASP A 214 -4.92 3.04 14.39
N VAL A 215 -5.08 3.68 13.20
CA VAL A 215 -5.79 3.02 12.09
C VAL A 215 -5.03 1.78 11.69
N LYS A 216 -5.62 0.60 11.86
CA LYS A 216 -5.07 -0.70 11.49
C LYS A 216 -5.45 -1.08 10.06
N VAL A 217 -6.73 -0.89 9.73
CA VAL A 217 -7.29 -1.12 8.41
C VAL A 217 -7.94 0.18 7.91
N PHE A 218 -7.57 0.58 6.71
CA PHE A 218 -8.08 1.78 6.05
C PHE A 218 -8.82 1.41 4.76
N SER A 219 -10.02 1.98 4.59
CA SER A 219 -10.76 1.96 3.33
C SER A 219 -11.29 3.36 3.00
N PRO A 220 -11.24 3.81 1.73
CA PRO A 220 -11.60 5.18 1.35
C PRO A 220 -13.05 5.58 1.66
N TRP A 221 -13.98 4.62 1.68
CA TRP A 221 -15.39 4.87 1.95
C TRP A 221 -15.70 5.08 3.43
N ASN A 222 -14.91 4.48 4.34
CA ASN A 222 -15.08 4.67 5.78
C ASN A 222 -14.44 5.98 6.28
N HIS A 223 -13.60 6.63 5.46
CA HIS A 223 -12.85 7.83 5.83
C HIS A 223 -13.12 9.00 4.87
N PHE A 224 -14.38 9.14 4.44
CA PHE A 224 -14.76 10.14 3.44
C PHE A 224 -14.47 11.57 3.90
N PHE A 225 -14.81 11.91 5.15
CA PHE A 225 -14.63 13.26 5.69
C PHE A 225 -13.16 13.61 5.87
N GLU A 226 -12.38 12.70 6.39
CA GLU A 226 -10.93 12.83 6.55
C GLU A 226 -10.26 13.12 5.21
N ARG A 227 -10.67 12.39 4.18
CA ARG A 227 -10.18 12.57 2.80
C ARG A 227 -10.54 13.92 2.22
N MET A 228 -11.74 14.43 2.50
CA MET A 228 -12.15 15.78 2.10
C MET A 228 -11.25 16.83 2.78
N ILE A 229 -11.12 16.75 4.10
CA ILE A 229 -10.32 17.68 4.89
C ILE A 229 -8.85 17.65 4.47
N ALA A 230 -8.29 16.45 4.20
CA ALA A 230 -6.89 16.31 3.79
C ALA A 230 -6.57 17.04 2.48
N LYS A 231 -7.54 17.18 1.57
CA LYS A 231 -7.40 17.82 0.26
C LYS A 231 -7.58 19.36 0.29
N ILE A 232 -8.16 19.89 1.36
CA ILE A 232 -8.34 21.33 1.48
C ILE A 232 -6.99 21.97 1.93
N PRO A 233 -6.54 23.04 1.29
CA PRO A 233 -5.34 23.76 1.71
C PRO A 233 -5.45 24.24 3.16
N SER A 234 -4.36 24.15 3.92
CA SER A 234 -4.35 24.46 5.36
C SER A 234 -4.80 25.89 5.66
N GLU A 235 -4.46 26.85 4.80
CA GLU A 235 -4.87 28.26 4.98
C GLU A 235 -6.38 28.47 4.82
N GLU A 236 -6.99 27.74 3.89
CA GLU A 236 -8.45 27.79 3.73
C GLU A 236 -9.15 27.16 4.94
N LEU A 237 -8.66 26.00 5.42
CA LEU A 237 -9.22 25.33 6.59
C LEU A 237 -9.21 26.21 7.85
N LYS A 238 -8.14 27.00 8.07
CA LYS A 238 -8.05 27.91 9.22
C LYS A 238 -9.21 28.90 9.28
N SER A 239 -9.72 29.33 8.12
CA SER A 239 -10.85 30.26 8.06
C SER A 239 -12.18 29.68 8.58
N PHE A 240 -12.32 28.35 8.56
CA PHE A 240 -13.54 27.66 9.00
C PHE A 240 -13.57 27.36 10.50
N ILE A 241 -12.43 27.53 11.21
CA ILE A 241 -12.39 27.20 12.65
C ILE A 241 -12.60 28.48 13.47
N PRO A 242 -13.72 28.61 14.18
CA PRO A 242 -13.89 29.70 15.12
C PRO A 242 -12.81 29.62 16.22
N LYS A 243 -12.19 30.76 16.58
CA LYS A 243 -11.11 30.80 17.59
C LYS A 243 -11.49 30.16 18.93
N GLN A 244 -12.74 30.27 19.33
CA GLN A 244 -13.28 29.64 20.55
C GLN A 244 -13.30 28.11 20.53
N TRP A 245 -13.15 27.47 19.35
CA TRP A 245 -13.16 26.03 19.18
C TRP A 245 -11.78 25.40 19.17
N MET A 246 -10.75 26.21 19.24
CA MET A 246 -9.37 25.76 19.48
C MET A 246 -9.17 25.33 20.95
N LEU A 247 -10.23 25.33 21.76
CA LEU A 247 -10.20 24.86 23.15
C LEU A 247 -9.81 23.37 23.20
N THR A 248 -8.85 23.08 24.04
CA THR A 248 -8.46 21.70 24.33
C THR A 248 -9.49 21.10 25.30
N LEU A 249 -10.30 20.17 24.81
CA LEU A 249 -11.14 19.36 25.69
C LEU A 249 -10.26 18.37 26.46
N ASP A 250 -10.73 17.98 27.61
CA ASP A 250 -10.15 16.89 28.38
C ASP A 250 -10.11 15.62 27.52
N PRO A 251 -8.97 14.89 27.41
CA PRO A 251 -8.86 13.69 26.58
C PRO A 251 -9.93 12.63 26.88
N GLU A 252 -10.34 12.51 28.15
CA GLU A 252 -11.38 11.58 28.56
C GLU A 252 -12.76 11.99 28.03
N ILE A 253 -13.00 13.29 27.89
CA ILE A 253 -14.24 13.83 27.29
C ILE A 253 -14.20 13.64 25.77
N GLU A 254 -13.06 13.94 25.12
CA GLU A 254 -12.93 13.72 23.67
C GLU A 254 -13.16 12.24 23.31
N GLU A 255 -12.60 11.32 24.08
CA GLU A 255 -12.83 9.87 23.92
C GLU A 255 -14.30 9.50 24.13
N THR A 256 -14.94 10.07 25.16
CA THR A 256 -16.35 9.83 25.43
C THR A 256 -17.22 10.23 24.26
N ILE A 257 -16.99 11.42 23.69
CA ILE A 257 -17.78 11.87 22.54
C ILE A 257 -17.48 11.05 21.29
N ARG A 258 -16.22 10.64 21.08
CA ARG A 258 -15.85 9.74 19.97
C ARG A 258 -16.67 8.46 20.01
N VAL A 259 -16.70 7.79 21.16
CA VAL A 259 -17.48 6.55 21.34
C VAL A 259 -18.98 6.82 21.22
N PHE A 260 -19.49 7.95 21.75
CA PHE A 260 -20.90 8.32 21.64
C PHE A 260 -21.34 8.51 20.17
N LEU A 261 -20.50 9.10 19.33
CA LEU A 261 -20.75 9.25 17.90
C LEU A 261 -20.71 7.90 17.17
N GLU A 262 -19.77 7.02 17.53
CA GLU A 262 -19.64 5.67 16.97
C GLU A 262 -20.84 4.78 17.32
N GLU A 263 -21.40 4.94 18.52
CA GLU A 263 -22.61 4.25 18.97
C GLU A 263 -23.92 4.95 18.52
N ASN A 264 -23.85 5.77 17.46
CA ASN A 264 -25.01 6.45 16.87
C ASN A 264 -25.83 7.26 17.88
N LEU A 265 -25.15 7.97 18.78
CA LEU A 265 -25.75 8.79 19.87
C LEU A 265 -26.53 7.95 20.89
N ASN A 266 -26.27 6.67 21.02
CA ASN A 266 -26.93 5.77 21.95
C ASN A 266 -26.25 5.82 23.32
N MET A 267 -26.92 6.47 24.29
CA MET A 267 -26.43 6.64 25.65
C MET A 267 -26.14 5.31 26.36
N SER A 268 -26.97 4.30 26.17
CA SER A 268 -26.84 3.02 26.88
C SER A 268 -25.64 2.19 26.34
N GLU A 269 -25.50 2.10 25.03
CA GLU A 269 -24.39 1.40 24.40
C GLU A 269 -23.05 2.11 24.66
N THR A 270 -23.05 3.45 24.59
CA THR A 270 -21.86 4.25 24.92
C THR A 270 -21.40 4.01 26.35
N ALA A 271 -22.31 4.09 27.32
CA ALA A 271 -21.99 3.87 28.73
C ALA A 271 -21.46 2.46 28.97
N ARG A 272 -22.05 1.44 28.32
CA ARG A 272 -21.61 0.04 28.36
C ARG A 272 -20.20 -0.11 27.77
N ARG A 273 -19.95 0.46 26.60
CA ARG A 273 -18.66 0.35 25.90
C ARG A 273 -17.52 1.05 26.64
N LEU A 274 -17.83 2.18 27.31
CA LEU A 274 -16.86 2.92 28.11
C LEU A 274 -16.72 2.39 29.55
N PHE A 275 -17.51 1.39 29.95
CA PHE A 275 -17.55 0.86 31.33
C PHE A 275 -17.83 1.95 32.38
N ILE A 276 -18.70 2.92 32.06
CA ILE A 276 -19.10 4.01 32.96
C ILE A 276 -20.62 4.00 33.26
N HIS A 277 -20.99 4.62 34.38
CA HIS A 277 -22.40 4.81 34.67
C HIS A 277 -23.02 5.85 33.73
N ARG A 278 -24.30 5.67 33.37
CA ARG A 278 -25.08 6.60 32.50
C ARG A 278 -25.03 8.05 32.99
N ASN A 279 -25.05 8.28 34.28
CA ASN A 279 -24.96 9.63 34.86
C ASN A 279 -23.60 10.28 34.62
N THR A 280 -22.51 9.48 34.66
CA THR A 280 -21.17 9.96 34.31
C THR A 280 -21.08 10.36 32.84
N LEU A 281 -21.66 9.53 31.95
CA LEU A 281 -21.75 9.86 30.53
C LEU A 281 -22.55 11.16 30.32
N GLN A 282 -23.72 11.30 30.97
CA GLN A 282 -24.54 12.51 30.89
C GLN A 282 -23.76 13.74 31.34
N TYR A 283 -23.04 13.67 32.45
CA TYR A 283 -22.20 14.75 32.95
C TYR A 283 -21.13 15.17 31.94
N ARG A 284 -20.44 14.20 31.31
CA ARG A 284 -19.42 14.49 30.30
C ARG A 284 -19.99 15.16 29.06
N ILE A 285 -21.17 14.72 28.59
CA ILE A 285 -21.88 15.32 27.45
C ILE A 285 -22.33 16.75 27.79
N ASP A 286 -22.87 16.98 28.98
CA ASP A 286 -23.31 18.31 29.41
C ASP A 286 -22.13 19.27 29.56
N LYS A 287 -20.94 18.76 29.97
CA LYS A 287 -19.72 19.55 30.04
C LYS A 287 -19.25 19.98 28.63
N VAL A 288 -19.37 19.13 27.61
CA VAL A 288 -19.14 19.53 26.22
C VAL A 288 -20.04 20.66 25.79
N LYS A 289 -21.36 20.55 26.09
CA LYS A 289 -22.34 21.61 25.79
C LYS A 289 -21.97 22.93 26.47
N GLN A 290 -21.55 22.90 27.73
CA GLN A 290 -21.11 24.09 28.47
C GLN A 290 -19.86 24.76 27.87
N GLN A 291 -18.90 23.94 27.44
CA GLN A 291 -17.63 24.45 26.93
C GLN A 291 -17.72 24.90 25.47
N THR A 292 -18.49 24.22 24.63
CA THR A 292 -18.52 24.43 23.19
C THR A 292 -19.78 25.09 22.66
N GLY A 293 -20.86 25.08 23.45
CA GLY A 293 -22.19 25.49 23.02
C GLY A 293 -22.95 24.42 22.22
N LEU A 294 -22.32 23.29 21.88
CA LEU A 294 -22.93 22.21 21.08
C LEU A 294 -23.58 21.16 21.95
N ASP A 295 -24.83 20.89 21.68
CA ASP A 295 -25.55 19.75 22.27
C ASP A 295 -25.37 18.51 21.41
N VAL A 296 -24.32 17.74 21.66
CA VAL A 296 -23.96 16.54 20.85
C VAL A 296 -25.03 15.43 20.90
N LYS A 297 -26.11 15.58 21.67
CA LYS A 297 -27.30 14.73 21.56
C LYS A 297 -28.16 15.09 20.35
N GLN A 298 -27.99 16.28 19.80
CA GLN A 298 -28.63 16.73 18.57
C GLN A 298 -27.72 16.40 17.37
N PHE A 299 -28.29 15.75 16.36
CA PHE A 299 -27.53 15.29 15.19
C PHE A 299 -26.70 16.41 14.55
N HIS A 300 -27.26 17.58 14.34
CA HIS A 300 -26.56 18.72 13.73
C HIS A 300 -25.31 19.11 14.53
N ASP A 301 -25.45 19.24 15.86
CA ASP A 301 -24.35 19.62 16.75
C ASP A 301 -23.30 18.50 16.88
N ALA A 302 -23.76 17.25 16.88
CA ALA A 302 -22.90 16.07 16.85
C ALA A 302 -22.02 16.04 15.61
N MET A 303 -22.60 16.29 14.42
CA MET A 303 -21.88 16.40 13.17
C MET A 303 -20.91 17.58 13.18
N THR A 304 -21.34 18.75 13.66
CA THR A 304 -20.47 19.93 13.79
C THR A 304 -19.27 19.61 14.70
N PHE A 305 -19.51 18.97 15.83
CA PHE A 305 -18.44 18.53 16.74
C PHE A 305 -17.47 17.55 16.06
N LYS A 306 -17.97 16.55 15.33
CA LYS A 306 -17.15 15.60 14.56
C LYS A 306 -16.24 16.32 13.57
N TRP A 307 -16.78 17.25 12.79
CA TRP A 307 -16.01 18.05 11.82
C TRP A 307 -14.90 18.86 12.50
N LEU A 308 -15.22 19.57 13.57
CA LEU A 308 -14.26 20.39 14.31
C LEU A 308 -13.15 19.54 14.95
N SER A 309 -13.50 18.36 15.46
CA SER A 309 -12.51 17.41 15.98
C SER A 309 -11.53 16.95 14.89
N LEU A 310 -12.02 16.66 13.67
CA LEU A 310 -11.16 16.29 12.55
C LEU A 310 -10.28 17.46 12.10
N LEU A 311 -10.83 18.66 12.02
CA LEU A 311 -10.08 19.87 11.70
C LEU A 311 -8.96 20.13 12.73
N LYS A 312 -9.28 20.03 14.03
CA LYS A 312 -8.29 20.18 15.11
C LYS A 312 -7.15 19.17 14.98
N LYS A 313 -7.45 17.90 14.73
CA LYS A 313 -6.43 16.87 14.49
C LYS A 313 -5.55 17.20 13.30
N ARG A 314 -6.11 17.73 12.22
CA ARG A 314 -5.36 18.16 11.04
C ARG A 314 -4.39 19.31 11.34
N PHE A 315 -4.79 20.27 12.21
CA PHE A 315 -3.94 21.42 12.58
C PHE A 315 -2.89 21.07 13.61
N GLY A 316 -3.19 20.24 14.59
CA GLY A 316 -2.21 19.82 15.61
C GLY A 316 -1.01 19.03 15.07
N GLN A 317 -0.96 18.78 13.77
CA GLN A 317 0.20 18.19 13.07
C GLN A 317 1.03 19.22 12.28
N ILE A 318 0.63 20.50 12.31
CA ILE A 318 1.29 21.58 11.56
C ILE A 318 2.15 22.45 12.49
N GLU A 319 1.92 22.37 13.80
CA GLU A 319 2.79 22.94 14.84
C GLU A 319 3.93 21.96 15.19
#